data_4e38fe52f52903da7f2a7305c7dd08db
#
_entry.id   4e38fe52f52903da7f2a7305c7dd08db
#
_cell.length_a   1.000
_cell.length_b   1.000
_cell.length_c   1.000
_cell.angle_alpha   90.00
_cell.angle_beta   90.00
_cell.angle_gamma   90.00
#
_symmetry.space_group_name_H-M   'P 1'
#
loop_
_entity.id
_entity.type
_entity.pdbx_description
1 polymer ?
#
loop_
_entity_poly.entity_id
_entity_poly.type
_entity_poly.pdbx_seq_one_letter_code
_entity_poly.pdbx_strand_id
1 'polypeptide(L)'
;MKAIQITEFGGPDVMRYVEIADPVMRDGDVMLDVTAIGINYADTHQTEDSYLSKQKLPLVPGIEVVGTYEGKRFLAFVGAGGYAQKAAVNRDSLIPIPQQVNDGEALAMAVQGSTAFHILKTVGHIKSGECVVVHAGAGGVGSLAIQLAKLWGARVIAVTSSDEKKKLCLELGADVVVDAHEEDLTKALIAANNGKPVDLILEMVGGKTFDQSLNALAPFGRMVTYGMASRTAPTPIHSGSLMGTSRTITGFWLAHCFGKKELMGDVIAELFSLIAAGKLRVIVGQTFPLSKAADAHRAMLARTTTGKIVLNPSA
;
A
#
# COMPACT_ATOMS: atom_id res chain seq x y z
N MET A 1 -13.92 22.41 10.94
CA MET A 1 -13.72 21.73 9.66
C MET A 1 -14.58 20.48 9.53
N LYS A 2 -14.91 20.03 8.32
CA LYS A 2 -15.55 18.73 8.10
C LYS A 2 -14.50 17.61 8.16
N ALA A 3 -14.88 16.49 8.77
CA ALA A 3 -14.02 15.30 8.91
C ALA A 3 -14.85 14.03 9.05
N ILE A 4 -14.21 12.88 8.84
CA ILE A 4 -14.71 11.59 9.28
C ILE A 4 -14.19 11.33 10.69
N GLN A 5 -15.10 11.09 11.63
CA GLN A 5 -14.74 10.75 13.00
C GLN A 5 -15.39 9.42 13.40
N ILE A 6 -14.68 8.62 14.17
CA ILE A 6 -15.21 7.44 14.85
C ILE A 6 -15.11 7.65 16.37
N THR A 7 -16.15 7.23 17.09
CA THR A 7 -16.25 7.28 18.56
C THR A 7 -16.26 5.89 19.18
N GLU A 8 -16.31 4.86 18.35
CA GLU A 8 -16.20 3.44 18.68
C GLU A 8 -15.42 2.72 17.60
N PHE A 9 -14.75 1.62 17.92
CA PHE A 9 -14.03 0.82 16.94
C PHE A 9 -15.00 -0.10 16.18
N GLY A 10 -14.75 -0.28 14.89
CA GLY A 10 -15.58 -1.13 14.05
C GLY A 10 -15.30 -0.99 12.56
N GLY A 11 -16.13 -1.66 11.75
CA GLY A 11 -16.10 -1.57 10.30
C GLY A 11 -16.56 -0.20 9.77
N PRO A 12 -16.82 -0.09 8.45
CA PRO A 12 -17.17 1.20 7.83
C PRO A 12 -18.39 1.91 8.43
N ASP A 13 -19.29 1.17 9.11
CA ASP A 13 -20.53 1.72 9.66
C ASP A 13 -20.34 2.62 10.89
N VAL A 14 -19.14 2.60 11.52
CA VAL A 14 -18.84 3.52 12.65
C VAL A 14 -18.37 4.89 12.18
N MET A 15 -18.07 5.09 10.90
CA MET A 15 -17.61 6.35 10.33
C MET A 15 -18.72 7.38 10.29
N ARG A 16 -18.49 8.56 10.87
CA ARG A 16 -19.43 9.69 10.87
C ARG A 16 -18.81 10.89 10.19
N TYR A 17 -19.49 11.46 9.21
CA TYR A 17 -19.13 12.74 8.62
C TYR A 17 -19.65 13.85 9.49
N VAL A 18 -18.77 14.56 10.17
CA VAL A 18 -19.10 15.53 11.22
C VAL A 18 -18.33 16.83 11.06
N GLU A 19 -18.78 17.85 11.77
CA GLU A 19 -18.03 19.09 11.93
C GLU A 19 -17.30 19.07 13.28
N ILE A 20 -15.98 19.28 13.24
CA ILE A 20 -15.11 19.32 14.42
C ILE A 20 -14.25 20.57 14.40
N ALA A 21 -13.63 20.89 15.51
CA ALA A 21 -12.60 21.94 15.60
C ALA A 21 -11.44 21.65 14.62
N ASP A 22 -10.79 22.71 14.15
CA ASP A 22 -9.56 22.56 13.37
C ASP A 22 -8.46 21.89 14.23
N PRO A 23 -7.49 21.21 13.62
CA PRO A 23 -6.41 20.56 14.36
C PRO A 23 -5.60 21.56 15.18
N VAL A 24 -5.19 21.15 16.36
CA VAL A 24 -4.31 21.96 17.23
C VAL A 24 -2.89 21.89 16.66
N MET A 25 -2.34 23.05 16.31
CA MET A 25 -0.94 23.16 15.88
C MET A 25 0.00 23.13 17.07
N ARG A 26 1.11 22.43 16.93
CA ARG A 26 2.25 22.42 17.84
C ARG A 26 3.34 23.35 17.30
N ASP A 27 4.36 23.59 18.12
CA ASP A 27 5.53 24.35 17.68
C ASP A 27 6.18 23.68 16.44
N GLY A 28 6.41 24.47 15.40
CA GLY A 28 6.91 23.98 14.10
C GLY A 28 5.87 23.41 13.14
N ASP A 29 4.60 23.32 13.55
CA ASP A 29 3.54 22.87 12.65
C ASP A 29 3.06 24.00 11.72
N VAL A 30 2.53 23.58 10.56
CA VAL A 30 1.76 24.41 9.63
C VAL A 30 0.41 23.77 9.38
N MET A 31 -0.57 24.59 9.03
CA MET A 31 -1.90 24.09 8.63
C MET A 31 -1.94 23.90 7.13
N LEU A 32 -2.19 22.66 6.69
CA LEU A 32 -2.50 22.35 5.31
C LEU A 32 -4.00 22.45 5.07
N ASP A 33 -4.40 23.14 3.99
CA ASP A 33 -5.71 23.00 3.39
C ASP A 33 -5.67 21.74 2.51
N VAL A 34 -6.37 20.69 2.93
CA VAL A 34 -6.31 19.37 2.29
C VAL A 34 -7.08 19.39 0.98
N THR A 35 -6.43 18.98 -0.12
CA THR A 35 -7.03 18.90 -1.46
C THR A 35 -7.35 17.46 -1.88
N ALA A 36 -6.62 16.48 -1.35
CA ALA A 36 -6.85 15.07 -1.59
C ALA A 36 -6.35 14.21 -0.43
N ILE A 37 -7.03 13.10 -0.18
CA ILE A 37 -6.74 12.18 0.93
C ILE A 37 -6.55 10.79 0.37
N GLY A 38 -5.46 10.12 0.74
CA GLY A 38 -5.19 8.76 0.32
C GLY A 38 -5.83 7.73 1.25
N ILE A 39 -6.52 6.73 0.67
CA ILE A 39 -6.99 5.57 1.43
C ILE A 39 -6.00 4.42 1.28
N ASN A 40 -5.71 3.74 2.39
CA ASN A 40 -4.90 2.54 2.47
C ASN A 40 -5.66 1.40 3.16
N TYR A 41 -5.34 0.15 2.84
CA TYR A 41 -5.97 -0.99 3.51
C TYR A 41 -5.73 -0.96 5.03
N ALA A 42 -4.59 -0.40 5.46
CA ALA A 42 -4.27 -0.17 6.86
C ALA A 42 -5.29 0.71 7.59
N ASP A 43 -5.97 1.62 6.90
CA ASP A 43 -6.98 2.50 7.50
C ASP A 43 -8.21 1.69 7.95
N THR A 44 -8.54 0.56 7.28
CA THR A 44 -9.61 -0.34 7.73
C THR A 44 -9.25 -1.06 9.03
N HIS A 45 -7.97 -1.37 9.23
CA HIS A 45 -7.48 -1.89 10.50
C HIS A 45 -7.41 -0.80 11.58
N GLN A 46 -7.10 0.43 11.19
CA GLN A 46 -7.08 1.57 12.12
C GLN A 46 -8.46 1.82 12.73
N THR A 47 -9.52 1.77 11.91
CA THR A 47 -10.90 1.95 12.41
C THR A 47 -11.38 0.79 13.29
N GLU A 48 -10.79 -0.39 13.16
CA GLU A 48 -11.13 -1.58 13.95
C GLU A 48 -10.21 -1.82 15.16
N ASP A 49 -9.17 -0.98 15.36
CA ASP A 49 -8.06 -1.20 16.33
C ASP A 49 -7.43 -2.59 16.20
N SER A 50 -7.40 -3.12 14.98
CA SER A 50 -6.93 -4.48 14.67
C SER A 50 -5.54 -4.51 13.99
N TYR A 51 -4.79 -3.38 14.04
CA TYR A 51 -3.49 -3.26 13.41
C TYR A 51 -2.33 -3.31 14.41
N LEU A 52 -1.10 -3.06 13.91
CA LEU A 52 0.14 -3.14 14.69
C LEU A 52 0.29 -2.01 15.73
N SER A 53 -0.43 -0.92 15.57
CA SER A 53 -0.47 0.20 16.53
C SER A 53 -1.86 0.39 17.11
N LYS A 54 -1.95 0.54 18.42
CA LYS A 54 -3.20 0.81 19.11
C LYS A 54 -3.68 2.23 18.86
N GLN A 55 -4.99 2.38 18.68
CA GLN A 55 -5.65 3.65 18.43
C GLN A 55 -6.33 4.20 19.69
N LYS A 56 -6.63 5.50 19.68
CA LYS A 56 -7.39 6.17 20.74
C LYS A 56 -8.62 6.85 20.15
N LEU A 57 -9.73 6.72 20.84
CA LEU A 57 -10.99 7.37 20.48
C LEU A 57 -11.17 8.70 21.26
N PRO A 58 -11.87 9.70 20.67
CA PRO A 58 -12.38 9.73 19.30
C PRO A 58 -11.22 9.81 18.28
N LEU A 59 -11.38 9.20 17.11
CA LEU A 59 -10.35 9.10 16.08
C LEU A 59 -10.85 9.69 14.76
N VAL A 60 -10.03 10.50 14.10
CA VAL A 60 -10.14 10.82 12.67
C VAL A 60 -9.14 9.91 11.96
N PRO A 61 -9.59 8.97 11.09
CA PRO A 61 -8.69 8.03 10.40
C PRO A 61 -7.84 8.71 9.32
N GLY A 62 -6.99 7.89 8.66
CA GLY A 62 -6.17 8.31 7.52
C GLY A 62 -4.80 8.84 7.92
N ILE A 63 -3.79 8.44 7.13
CA ILE A 63 -2.38 8.65 7.46
C ILE A 63 -1.62 9.50 6.43
N GLU A 64 -2.24 9.82 5.30
CA GLU A 64 -1.60 10.59 4.23
C GLU A 64 -2.56 11.55 3.55
N VAL A 65 -2.09 12.73 3.25
CA VAL A 65 -2.84 13.79 2.59
C VAL A 65 -1.97 14.53 1.57
N VAL A 66 -2.63 15.10 0.56
CA VAL A 66 -2.08 16.20 -0.22
C VAL A 66 -2.85 17.45 0.14
N GLY A 67 -2.15 18.55 0.32
CA GLY A 67 -2.74 19.84 0.64
C GLY A 67 -1.90 21.00 0.17
N THR A 68 -2.44 22.21 0.38
CA THR A 68 -1.76 23.46 0.03
C THR A 68 -1.34 24.22 1.28
N TYR A 69 -0.14 24.77 1.23
CA TYR A 69 0.39 25.70 2.19
C TYR A 69 1.16 26.81 1.47
N GLU A 70 0.87 28.08 1.76
CA GLU A 70 1.48 29.24 1.06
C GLU A 70 1.43 29.11 -0.48
N GLY A 71 0.29 28.64 -1.03
CA GLY A 71 0.07 28.49 -2.46
C GLY A 71 0.85 27.36 -3.15
N LYS A 72 1.58 26.52 -2.40
CA LYS A 72 2.32 25.37 -2.91
C LYS A 72 1.67 24.07 -2.48
N ARG A 73 1.83 23.01 -3.31
CA ARG A 73 1.31 21.66 -3.02
C ARG A 73 2.33 20.81 -2.30
N PHE A 74 1.87 20.10 -1.28
CA PHE A 74 2.69 19.19 -0.49
C PHE A 74 1.98 17.87 -0.24
N LEU A 75 2.74 16.79 -0.27
CA LEU A 75 2.38 15.51 0.29
C LEU A 75 2.81 15.48 1.76
N ALA A 76 1.95 14.98 2.64
CA ALA A 76 2.26 14.88 4.06
C ALA A 76 1.74 13.59 4.68
N PHE A 77 2.50 13.10 5.68
CA PHE A 77 2.06 12.02 6.56
C PHE A 77 1.53 12.63 7.86
N VAL A 78 0.37 12.16 8.31
CA VAL A 78 -0.33 12.73 9.48
C VAL A 78 -0.51 11.74 10.64
N GLY A 79 -0.04 10.50 10.48
CA GLY A 79 -0.19 9.45 11.50
C GLY A 79 -1.65 9.03 11.78
N ALA A 80 -2.51 10.02 12.04
CA ALA A 80 -3.97 9.98 12.08
C ALA A 80 -4.48 11.40 11.81
N GLY A 81 -5.76 11.55 11.44
CA GLY A 81 -6.34 12.87 11.15
C GLY A 81 -6.45 13.22 9.67
N GLY A 82 -6.08 12.29 8.77
CA GLY A 82 -6.07 12.56 7.34
C GLY A 82 -7.46 12.70 6.71
N TYR A 83 -8.47 12.06 7.25
CA TYR A 83 -9.84 12.14 6.69
C TYR A 83 -10.55 13.42 7.12
N ALA A 84 -9.96 14.55 6.79
CA ALA A 84 -10.42 15.88 7.18
C ALA A 84 -10.06 16.93 6.12
N GLN A 85 -10.70 18.10 6.20
CA GLN A 85 -10.45 19.23 5.30
C GLN A 85 -9.14 19.97 5.59
N LYS A 86 -8.60 19.83 6.83
CA LYS A 86 -7.36 20.47 7.25
C LYS A 86 -6.50 19.49 8.03
N ALA A 87 -5.19 19.63 7.94
CA ALA A 87 -4.22 18.84 8.70
C ALA A 87 -3.11 19.73 9.28
N ALA A 88 -2.81 19.57 10.56
CA ALA A 88 -1.62 20.16 11.18
C ALA A 88 -0.44 19.22 10.97
N VAL A 89 0.64 19.71 10.36
CA VAL A 89 1.80 18.91 9.98
C VAL A 89 3.08 19.69 10.28
N ASN A 90 4.09 19.00 10.81
CA ASN A 90 5.39 19.63 10.99
C ASN A 90 5.95 20.11 9.64
N ARG A 91 6.38 21.38 9.58
CA ARG A 91 6.86 22.04 8.35
C ARG A 91 8.00 21.26 7.68
N ASP A 92 8.92 20.70 8.47
CA ASP A 92 10.09 20.00 7.96
C ASP A 92 9.77 18.62 7.40
N SER A 93 8.56 18.10 7.65
CA SER A 93 8.07 16.83 7.11
C SER A 93 7.27 16.98 5.82
N LEU A 94 7.05 18.22 5.34
CA LEU A 94 6.36 18.47 4.10
C LEU A 94 7.19 18.02 2.89
N ILE A 95 6.60 17.25 2.00
CA ILE A 95 7.24 16.75 0.78
C ILE A 95 6.68 17.55 -0.41
N PRO A 96 7.49 18.42 -1.05
CA PRO A 96 7.04 19.19 -2.21
C PRO A 96 6.64 18.26 -3.36
N ILE A 97 5.51 18.53 -4.00
CA ILE A 97 5.03 17.77 -5.15
C ILE A 97 5.49 18.44 -6.43
N PRO A 98 6.24 17.74 -7.33
CA PRO A 98 6.60 18.28 -8.63
C PRO A 98 5.38 18.66 -9.45
N GLN A 99 5.50 19.68 -10.31
CA GLN A 99 4.39 20.18 -11.13
C GLN A 99 3.80 19.12 -12.07
N GLN A 100 4.61 18.17 -12.53
CA GLN A 100 4.23 17.08 -13.42
C GLN A 100 3.47 15.94 -12.73
N VAL A 101 3.45 15.93 -11.39
CA VAL A 101 2.80 14.89 -10.57
C VAL A 101 1.47 15.45 -10.05
N ASN A 102 0.36 14.79 -10.32
CA ASN A 102 -0.94 15.18 -9.77
C ASN A 102 -1.14 14.66 -8.33
N ASP A 103 -2.19 15.15 -7.65
CA ASP A 103 -2.42 14.83 -6.23
C ASP A 103 -2.65 13.33 -5.98
N GLY A 104 -3.38 12.64 -6.87
CA GLY A 104 -3.62 11.20 -6.76
C GLY A 104 -2.33 10.38 -6.94
N GLU A 105 -1.48 10.79 -7.87
CA GLU A 105 -0.16 10.19 -8.08
C GLU A 105 0.75 10.41 -6.88
N ALA A 106 0.74 11.61 -6.31
CA ALA A 106 1.53 11.92 -5.12
C ALA A 106 1.09 11.06 -3.92
N LEU A 107 -0.23 10.94 -3.67
CA LEU A 107 -0.78 10.06 -2.64
C LEU A 107 -0.38 8.60 -2.84
N ALA A 108 -0.37 8.12 -4.09
CA ALA A 108 0.05 6.75 -4.36
C ALA A 108 1.52 6.50 -4.00
N MET A 109 2.40 7.52 -4.07
CA MET A 109 3.81 7.37 -3.73
C MET A 109 4.06 7.37 -2.22
N ALA A 110 3.17 7.95 -1.41
CA ALA A 110 3.32 8.02 0.04
C ALA A 110 3.45 6.62 0.68
N VAL A 111 2.33 5.93 0.89
CA VAL A 111 2.33 4.61 1.53
C VAL A 111 2.60 3.51 0.52
N GLN A 112 1.90 3.50 -0.62
CA GLN A 112 1.88 2.37 -1.54
C GLN A 112 3.18 2.27 -2.34
N GLY A 113 3.67 3.36 -2.90
CA GLY A 113 4.92 3.41 -3.67
C GLY A 113 6.14 3.14 -2.80
N SER A 114 6.22 3.81 -1.65
CA SER A 114 7.31 3.57 -0.68
C SER A 114 7.31 2.12 -0.20
N THR A 115 6.13 1.54 0.09
CA THR A 115 6.02 0.12 0.45
C THR A 115 6.51 -0.76 -0.70
N ALA A 116 6.02 -0.56 -1.94
CA ALA A 116 6.43 -1.35 -3.10
C ALA A 116 7.95 -1.29 -3.33
N PHE A 117 8.54 -0.10 -3.19
CA PHE A 117 10.00 0.07 -3.28
C PHE A 117 10.73 -0.75 -2.23
N HIS A 118 10.36 -0.61 -0.96
CA HIS A 118 11.07 -1.26 0.13
C HIS A 118 10.92 -2.77 0.15
N ILE A 119 9.70 -3.30 -0.11
CA ILE A 119 9.49 -4.76 -0.11
C ILE A 119 10.19 -5.46 -1.27
N LEU A 120 10.49 -4.73 -2.36
CA LEU A 120 11.30 -5.24 -3.46
C LEU A 120 12.80 -5.05 -3.21
N LYS A 121 13.24 -3.81 -2.91
CA LYS A 121 14.65 -3.41 -2.93
C LYS A 121 15.32 -3.52 -1.57
N THR A 122 14.72 -2.93 -0.51
CA THR A 122 15.36 -2.80 0.80
C THR A 122 15.37 -4.10 1.59
N VAL A 123 14.24 -4.83 1.62
CA VAL A 123 14.12 -6.08 2.39
C VAL A 123 13.97 -7.32 1.50
N GLY A 124 13.45 -7.16 0.29
CA GLY A 124 13.33 -8.24 -0.70
C GLY A 124 14.61 -8.50 -1.47
N HIS A 125 15.51 -7.51 -1.55
CA HIS A 125 16.80 -7.60 -2.26
C HIS A 125 16.66 -8.19 -3.67
N ILE A 126 15.64 -7.72 -4.42
CA ILE A 126 15.35 -8.21 -5.78
C ILE A 126 16.55 -8.03 -6.69
N LYS A 127 16.83 -9.03 -7.52
CA LYS A 127 17.92 -9.01 -8.50
C LYS A 127 17.36 -9.18 -9.91
N SER A 128 18.07 -8.62 -10.89
CA SER A 128 17.74 -8.85 -12.31
C SER A 128 17.78 -10.35 -12.63
N GLY A 129 16.78 -10.81 -13.39
CA GLY A 129 16.63 -12.21 -13.76
C GLY A 129 15.86 -13.09 -12.74
N GLU A 130 15.63 -12.61 -11.50
CA GLU A 130 14.82 -13.33 -10.52
C GLU A 130 13.32 -13.29 -10.90
N CYS A 131 12.58 -14.30 -10.43
CA CYS A 131 11.12 -14.37 -10.54
C CYS A 131 10.47 -13.89 -9.24
N VAL A 132 9.64 -12.85 -9.33
CA VAL A 132 8.86 -12.31 -8.18
C VAL A 132 7.37 -12.57 -8.35
N VAL A 133 6.73 -13.01 -7.28
CA VAL A 133 5.27 -13.10 -7.16
C VAL A 133 4.75 -11.86 -6.45
N VAL A 134 3.75 -11.20 -7.05
CA VAL A 134 3.09 -10.02 -6.51
C VAL A 134 1.63 -10.33 -6.24
N HIS A 135 1.28 -10.58 -4.99
CA HIS A 135 -0.11 -10.74 -4.57
C HIS A 135 -0.88 -9.44 -4.66
N ALA A 136 -2.20 -9.51 -4.90
CA ALA A 136 -3.07 -8.36 -5.13
C ALA A 136 -2.50 -7.41 -6.20
N GLY A 137 -2.04 -7.95 -7.33
CA GLY A 137 -1.29 -7.24 -8.38
C GLY A 137 -1.95 -5.98 -8.92
N ALA A 138 -3.28 -5.90 -8.96
CA ALA A 138 -4.03 -4.72 -9.40
C ALA A 138 -4.32 -3.71 -8.26
N GLY A 139 -3.91 -3.99 -7.03
CA GLY A 139 -4.07 -3.08 -5.89
C GLY A 139 -3.03 -1.96 -5.88
N GLY A 140 -3.10 -1.07 -4.88
CA GLY A 140 -2.22 0.09 -4.80
C GLY A 140 -0.73 -0.26 -4.76
N VAL A 141 -0.31 -1.14 -3.84
CA VAL A 141 1.09 -1.60 -3.76
C VAL A 141 1.42 -2.50 -4.95
N GLY A 142 0.53 -3.44 -5.29
CA GLY A 142 0.79 -4.44 -6.33
C GLY A 142 1.02 -3.84 -7.71
N SER A 143 0.22 -2.87 -8.13
CA SER A 143 0.33 -2.20 -9.43
C SER A 143 1.65 -1.45 -9.61
N LEU A 144 2.21 -0.91 -8.53
CA LEU A 144 3.51 -0.25 -8.51
C LEU A 144 4.65 -1.27 -8.41
N ALA A 145 4.48 -2.32 -7.59
CA ALA A 145 5.47 -3.38 -7.43
C ALA A 145 5.74 -4.13 -8.73
N ILE A 146 4.70 -4.43 -9.54
CA ILE A 146 4.86 -5.02 -10.87
C ILE A 146 5.80 -4.18 -11.72
N GLN A 147 5.53 -2.89 -11.86
CA GLN A 147 6.30 -1.99 -12.71
C GLN A 147 7.74 -1.80 -12.21
N LEU A 148 7.93 -1.60 -10.91
CA LEU A 148 9.26 -1.46 -10.31
C LEU A 148 10.09 -2.74 -10.48
N ALA A 149 9.50 -3.92 -10.26
CA ALA A 149 10.18 -5.19 -10.48
C ALA A 149 10.60 -5.38 -11.93
N LYS A 150 9.72 -5.03 -12.89
CA LYS A 150 10.06 -5.03 -14.32
C LYS A 150 11.18 -4.05 -14.66
N LEU A 151 11.12 -2.84 -14.11
CA LEU A 151 12.16 -1.82 -14.31
C LEU A 151 13.54 -2.31 -13.81
N TRP A 152 13.55 -3.14 -12.78
CA TRP A 152 14.79 -3.73 -12.23
C TRP A 152 15.14 -5.10 -12.82
N GLY A 153 14.49 -5.48 -13.93
CA GLY A 153 14.84 -6.66 -14.74
C GLY A 153 14.32 -8.00 -14.21
N ALA A 154 13.34 -8.00 -13.32
CA ALA A 154 12.73 -9.23 -12.81
C ALA A 154 11.66 -9.78 -13.76
N ARG A 155 11.43 -11.10 -13.70
CA ARG A 155 10.22 -11.76 -14.18
C ARG A 155 9.11 -11.59 -13.13
N VAL A 156 7.92 -11.19 -13.52
CA VAL A 156 6.82 -10.90 -12.61
C VAL A 156 5.64 -11.82 -12.84
N ILE A 157 5.21 -12.53 -11.81
CA ILE A 157 3.95 -13.25 -11.71
C ILE A 157 3.02 -12.46 -10.82
N ALA A 158 1.94 -11.90 -11.38
CA ALA A 158 0.92 -11.22 -10.60
C ALA A 158 -0.18 -12.20 -10.16
N VAL A 159 -0.72 -12.02 -8.96
CA VAL A 159 -1.88 -12.79 -8.47
C VAL A 159 -3.04 -11.85 -8.27
N THR A 160 -4.20 -12.14 -8.87
CA THR A 160 -5.41 -11.31 -8.77
C THR A 160 -6.67 -12.10 -9.07
N SER A 161 -7.87 -11.51 -8.84
CA SER A 161 -9.14 -12.23 -8.68
C SER A 161 -10.18 -11.99 -9.78
N SER A 162 -9.93 -11.13 -10.78
CA SER A 162 -10.90 -10.89 -11.87
C SER A 162 -10.17 -10.67 -13.20
N ASP A 163 -10.90 -10.85 -14.30
CA ASP A 163 -10.32 -10.74 -15.65
C ASP A 163 -9.90 -9.30 -15.96
N GLU A 164 -10.66 -8.29 -15.51
CA GLU A 164 -10.27 -6.88 -15.65
C GLU A 164 -8.95 -6.59 -14.91
N LYS A 165 -8.79 -7.16 -13.72
CA LYS A 165 -7.56 -7.03 -12.94
C LYS A 165 -6.42 -7.80 -13.55
N LYS A 166 -6.67 -8.98 -14.15
CA LYS A 166 -5.66 -9.74 -14.91
C LYS A 166 -5.14 -8.90 -16.08
N LYS A 167 -6.06 -8.32 -16.88
CA LYS A 167 -5.72 -7.44 -17.98
C LYS A 167 -4.85 -6.25 -17.51
N LEU A 168 -5.26 -5.57 -16.45
CA LEU A 168 -4.49 -4.46 -15.90
C LEU A 168 -3.08 -4.91 -15.48
N CYS A 169 -2.92 -6.05 -14.80
CA CYS A 169 -1.60 -6.54 -14.40
C CYS A 169 -0.69 -6.80 -15.61
N LEU A 170 -1.21 -7.37 -16.71
CA LEU A 170 -0.47 -7.57 -17.94
C LEU A 170 -0.07 -6.22 -18.60
N GLU A 171 -0.99 -5.25 -18.65
CA GLU A 171 -0.70 -3.90 -19.15
C GLU A 171 0.40 -3.20 -18.34
N LEU A 172 0.50 -3.48 -17.05
CA LEU A 172 1.53 -2.94 -16.15
C LEU A 172 2.86 -3.70 -16.24
N GLY A 173 2.92 -4.75 -17.06
CA GLY A 173 4.16 -5.47 -17.37
C GLY A 173 4.33 -6.79 -16.63
N ALA A 174 3.30 -7.35 -15.98
CA ALA A 174 3.38 -8.71 -15.46
C ALA A 174 3.59 -9.71 -16.63
N ASP A 175 4.51 -10.66 -16.47
CA ASP A 175 4.78 -11.66 -17.51
C ASP A 175 3.72 -12.75 -17.53
N VAL A 176 3.15 -13.06 -16.34
CA VAL A 176 2.08 -14.06 -16.17
C VAL A 176 1.14 -13.57 -15.08
N VAL A 177 -0.13 -13.92 -15.18
CA VAL A 177 -1.11 -13.68 -14.12
C VAL A 177 -1.74 -14.98 -13.69
N VAL A 178 -1.77 -15.23 -12.38
CA VAL A 178 -2.38 -16.38 -11.72
C VAL A 178 -3.67 -15.93 -11.03
N ASP A 179 -4.70 -16.77 -11.06
CA ASP A 179 -5.95 -16.50 -10.34
C ASP A 179 -5.75 -16.65 -8.83
N ALA A 180 -6.25 -15.67 -8.07
CA ALA A 180 -6.18 -15.71 -6.61
C ALA A 180 -7.09 -16.79 -5.98
N HIS A 181 -8.01 -17.38 -6.76
CA HIS A 181 -8.93 -18.44 -6.34
C HIS A 181 -8.42 -19.84 -6.67
N GLU A 182 -7.18 -19.98 -7.18
CA GLU A 182 -6.59 -21.29 -7.41
C GLU A 182 -6.62 -22.15 -6.14
N GLU A 183 -7.11 -23.37 -6.25
CA GLU A 183 -7.20 -24.28 -5.13
C GLU A 183 -5.80 -24.69 -4.62
N ASP A 184 -4.88 -24.96 -5.56
CA ASP A 184 -3.46 -25.24 -5.31
C ASP A 184 -2.60 -24.11 -5.89
N LEU A 185 -2.55 -23.01 -5.15
CA LEU A 185 -1.76 -21.83 -5.55
C LEU A 185 -0.26 -22.16 -5.66
N THR A 186 0.25 -23.10 -4.86
CA THR A 186 1.66 -23.54 -4.95
C THR A 186 1.96 -24.07 -6.34
N LYS A 187 1.16 -25.00 -6.84
CA LYS A 187 1.35 -25.57 -8.20
C LYS A 187 1.16 -24.53 -9.28
N ALA A 188 0.15 -23.65 -9.14
CA ALA A 188 -0.13 -22.60 -10.11
C ALA A 188 1.05 -21.62 -10.24
N LEU A 189 1.66 -21.20 -9.13
CA LEU A 189 2.84 -20.33 -9.12
C LEU A 189 4.07 -21.01 -9.76
N ILE A 190 4.32 -22.29 -9.43
CA ILE A 190 5.43 -23.06 -10.03
C ILE A 190 5.20 -23.23 -11.54
N ALA A 191 3.99 -23.58 -11.96
CA ALA A 191 3.65 -23.69 -13.38
C ALA A 191 3.83 -22.35 -14.12
N ALA A 192 3.39 -21.22 -13.52
CA ALA A 192 3.57 -19.88 -14.07
C ALA A 192 5.06 -19.49 -14.20
N ASN A 193 5.95 -20.11 -13.43
CA ASN A 193 7.41 -19.96 -13.54
C ASN A 193 8.07 -21.10 -14.35
N ASN A 194 7.40 -21.61 -15.37
CA ASN A 194 7.92 -22.67 -16.23
C ASN A 194 8.34 -23.95 -15.48
N GLY A 195 7.57 -24.32 -14.46
CA GLY A 195 7.83 -25.51 -13.62
C GLY A 195 8.91 -25.31 -12.55
N LYS A 196 9.42 -24.10 -12.36
CA LYS A 196 10.46 -23.79 -11.36
C LYS A 196 9.87 -23.07 -10.15
N PRO A 197 10.36 -23.31 -8.93
CA PRO A 197 10.06 -22.48 -7.78
C PRO A 197 10.44 -21.00 -8.02
N VAL A 198 9.89 -20.08 -7.23
CA VAL A 198 10.07 -18.62 -7.38
C VAL A 198 11.07 -18.06 -6.38
N ASP A 199 11.72 -16.94 -6.71
CA ASP A 199 12.83 -16.39 -5.92
C ASP A 199 12.35 -15.41 -4.84
N LEU A 200 11.32 -14.62 -5.12
CA LEU A 200 10.77 -13.62 -4.21
C LEU A 200 9.24 -13.66 -4.22
N ILE A 201 8.62 -13.54 -3.05
CA ILE A 201 7.17 -13.39 -2.93
C ILE A 201 6.85 -12.17 -2.08
N LEU A 202 6.01 -11.28 -2.60
CA LEU A 202 5.46 -10.14 -1.89
C LEU A 202 4.08 -10.54 -1.35
N GLU A 203 4.00 -10.85 -0.07
CA GLU A 203 2.85 -11.46 0.57
C GLU A 203 2.15 -10.48 1.52
N MET A 204 0.84 -10.31 1.35
CA MET A 204 0.01 -9.43 2.19
C MET A 204 -1.37 -9.99 2.50
N VAL A 205 -1.64 -11.23 2.11
CA VAL A 205 -2.96 -11.86 2.27
C VAL A 205 -3.07 -12.58 3.61
N GLY A 206 -2.06 -13.39 3.96
CA GLY A 206 -2.09 -14.22 5.17
C GLY A 206 -2.81 -15.57 4.97
N GLY A 207 -3.02 -16.30 6.05
CA GLY A 207 -3.74 -17.59 6.07
C GLY A 207 -3.22 -18.60 5.07
N LYS A 208 -4.12 -19.34 4.42
CA LYS A 208 -3.79 -20.37 3.40
C LYS A 208 -2.92 -19.84 2.25
N THR A 209 -3.14 -18.59 1.83
CA THR A 209 -2.35 -17.96 0.75
C THR A 209 -0.88 -17.83 1.15
N PHE A 210 -0.60 -17.41 2.37
CA PHE A 210 0.77 -17.36 2.90
C PHE A 210 1.43 -18.75 2.89
N ASP A 211 0.72 -19.78 3.41
CA ASP A 211 1.27 -21.14 3.51
C ASP A 211 1.59 -21.72 2.12
N GLN A 212 0.69 -21.55 1.17
CA GLN A 212 0.89 -22.01 -0.20
C GLN A 212 1.97 -21.23 -0.94
N SER A 213 2.08 -19.92 -0.69
CA SER A 213 3.15 -19.08 -1.25
C SER A 213 4.51 -19.51 -0.73
N LEU A 214 4.63 -19.75 0.58
CA LEU A 214 5.88 -20.23 1.17
C LEU A 214 6.34 -21.55 0.52
N ASN A 215 5.42 -22.44 0.20
CA ASN A 215 5.73 -23.71 -0.45
C ASN A 215 6.24 -23.55 -1.89
N ALA A 216 5.89 -22.46 -2.58
CA ALA A 216 6.34 -22.18 -3.93
C ALA A 216 7.77 -21.58 -4.01
N LEU A 217 8.37 -21.16 -2.88
CA LEU A 217 9.71 -20.57 -2.87
C LEU A 217 10.80 -21.58 -3.23
N ALA A 218 11.78 -21.12 -3.99
CA ALA A 218 13.04 -21.82 -4.24
C ALA A 218 13.91 -21.93 -2.96
N PRO A 219 14.90 -22.83 -2.92
CA PRO A 219 16.01 -22.70 -1.98
C PRO A 219 16.67 -21.31 -2.12
N PHE A 220 16.98 -20.67 -0.99
CA PHE A 220 17.45 -19.27 -0.88
C PHE A 220 16.42 -18.22 -1.33
N GLY A 221 15.18 -18.62 -1.64
CA GLY A 221 14.06 -17.72 -1.90
C GLY A 221 13.64 -16.95 -0.65
N ARG A 222 13.02 -15.78 -0.89
CA ARG A 222 12.60 -14.84 0.16
C ARG A 222 11.11 -14.55 0.06
N MET A 223 10.41 -14.52 1.18
CA MET A 223 9.05 -14.01 1.25
C MET A 223 9.01 -12.78 2.14
N VAL A 224 8.52 -11.66 1.60
CA VAL A 224 8.30 -10.43 2.36
C VAL A 224 6.84 -10.34 2.71
N THR A 225 6.52 -10.44 4.03
CA THR A 225 5.17 -10.23 4.53
C THR A 225 5.00 -8.78 4.99
N TYR A 226 3.97 -8.08 4.48
CA TYR A 226 3.74 -6.67 4.75
C TYR A 226 2.27 -6.31 5.01
N GLY A 227 1.43 -7.32 5.18
CA GLY A 227 0.01 -7.18 5.49
C GLY A 227 -0.64 -8.48 5.90
N MET A 228 -1.95 -8.43 6.19
CA MET A 228 -2.77 -9.60 6.53
C MET A 228 -4.22 -9.34 6.09
N ALA A 229 -4.43 -9.16 4.78
CA ALA A 229 -5.73 -8.74 4.25
C ALA A 229 -6.86 -9.77 4.45
N SER A 230 -6.54 -11.05 4.62
CA SER A 230 -7.52 -12.09 4.97
C SER A 230 -7.94 -12.03 6.43
N ARG A 231 -7.21 -11.29 7.28
CA ARG A 231 -7.39 -11.26 8.74
C ARG A 231 -7.23 -12.64 9.42
N THR A 232 -6.63 -13.59 8.70
CA THR A 232 -6.40 -14.96 9.17
C THR A 232 -4.88 -15.16 9.31
N ALA A 233 -4.45 -15.60 10.49
CA ALA A 233 -3.05 -15.93 10.71
C ALA A 233 -2.63 -17.15 9.85
N PRO A 234 -1.39 -17.17 9.33
CA PRO A 234 -0.85 -18.36 8.68
C PRO A 234 -0.56 -19.47 9.70
N THR A 235 -0.25 -20.66 9.20
CA THR A 235 0.26 -21.75 10.02
C THR A 235 1.55 -21.35 10.74
N PRO A 236 1.71 -21.63 12.05
CA PRO A 236 2.95 -21.34 12.76
C PRO A 236 4.17 -22.00 12.09
N ILE A 237 5.23 -21.24 11.93
CA ILE A 237 6.45 -21.71 11.25
C ILE A 237 7.49 -22.11 12.28
N HIS A 238 8.03 -23.32 12.13
CA HIS A 238 9.17 -23.78 12.91
C HIS A 238 10.48 -23.40 12.19
N SER A 239 11.46 -22.91 12.93
CA SER A 239 12.78 -22.54 12.37
C SER A 239 13.45 -23.68 11.60
N GLY A 240 13.25 -24.92 12.03
CA GLY A 240 13.77 -26.11 11.34
C GLY A 240 13.24 -26.28 9.91
N SER A 241 11.99 -25.87 9.62
CA SER A 241 11.44 -25.94 8.26
C SER A 241 12.08 -24.92 7.32
N LEU A 242 12.42 -23.73 7.83
CA LEU A 242 13.15 -22.72 7.06
C LEU A 242 14.59 -23.15 6.81
N MET A 243 15.25 -23.72 7.84
CA MET A 243 16.62 -24.21 7.74
C MET A 243 16.71 -25.37 6.73
N GLY A 244 15.81 -26.35 6.80
CA GLY A 244 15.80 -27.50 5.87
C GLY A 244 15.55 -27.15 4.42
N THR A 245 14.98 -25.97 4.12
CA THR A 245 14.69 -25.47 2.78
C THR A 245 15.55 -24.26 2.39
N SER A 246 16.38 -23.74 3.29
CA SER A 246 17.19 -22.52 3.11
C SER A 246 16.36 -21.32 2.66
N ARG A 247 15.16 -21.13 3.23
CA ARG A 247 14.23 -20.05 2.86
C ARG A 247 14.26 -18.94 3.91
N THR A 248 13.93 -17.71 3.46
CA THR A 248 13.83 -16.53 4.33
C THR A 248 12.42 -15.97 4.35
N ILE A 249 11.95 -15.60 5.54
CA ILE A 249 10.72 -14.80 5.70
C ILE A 249 11.14 -13.51 6.40
N THR A 250 10.74 -12.38 5.81
CA THR A 250 11.03 -11.04 6.32
C THR A 250 9.72 -10.27 6.49
N GLY A 251 9.50 -9.68 7.66
CA GLY A 251 8.41 -8.73 7.89
C GLY A 251 8.80 -7.32 7.45
N PHE A 252 7.84 -6.57 6.91
CA PHE A 252 8.03 -5.15 6.62
C PHE A 252 6.83 -4.33 7.11
N TRP A 253 7.12 -3.25 7.85
CA TRP A 253 6.15 -2.24 8.24
C TRP A 253 6.69 -0.85 7.96
N LEU A 254 6.02 -0.10 7.09
CA LEU A 254 6.48 1.21 6.61
C LEU A 254 6.70 2.23 7.75
N ALA A 255 5.98 2.09 8.87
CA ALA A 255 6.15 2.99 10.01
C ALA A 255 7.60 3.07 10.53
N HIS A 256 8.39 2.01 10.35
CA HIS A 256 9.82 2.00 10.74
C HIS A 256 10.70 2.86 9.81
N CYS A 257 10.17 3.32 8.69
CA CYS A 257 10.86 4.22 7.77
C CYS A 257 10.60 5.71 8.09
N PHE A 258 9.53 6.03 8.84
CA PHE A 258 9.18 7.41 9.13
C PHE A 258 10.30 8.11 9.92
N GLY A 259 10.52 9.39 9.61
CA GLY A 259 11.57 10.21 10.20
C GLY A 259 12.99 9.93 9.66
N LYS A 260 13.13 8.98 8.73
CA LYS A 260 14.41 8.65 8.08
C LYS A 260 14.38 9.15 6.65
N LYS A 261 15.15 10.21 6.36
CA LYS A 261 15.15 10.87 5.05
C LYS A 261 15.46 9.88 3.92
N GLU A 262 16.47 9.05 4.11
CA GLU A 262 16.95 8.06 3.14
C GLU A 262 15.94 6.94 2.85
N LEU A 263 15.02 6.67 3.78
CA LEU A 263 13.99 5.63 3.61
C LEU A 263 12.64 6.21 3.16
N MET A 264 12.38 7.48 3.33
CA MET A 264 11.11 8.10 2.93
C MET A 264 11.31 9.20 1.89
N GLY A 265 12.00 10.28 2.24
CA GLY A 265 12.15 11.44 1.36
C GLY A 265 12.84 11.12 0.06
N ASP A 266 13.99 10.45 0.12
CA ASP A 266 14.78 10.10 -1.05
C ASP A 266 14.06 9.05 -1.93
N VAL A 267 13.35 8.08 -1.31
CA VAL A 267 12.55 7.10 -2.04
C VAL A 267 11.37 7.76 -2.76
N ILE A 268 10.63 8.65 -2.10
CA ILE A 268 9.50 9.37 -2.72
C ILE A 268 10.02 10.27 -3.85
N ALA A 269 11.17 10.93 -3.69
CA ALA A 269 11.77 11.73 -4.75
C ALA A 269 12.18 10.88 -5.96
N GLU A 270 12.75 9.67 -5.75
CA GLU A 270 13.04 8.72 -6.83
C GLU A 270 11.74 8.31 -7.56
N LEU A 271 10.69 7.97 -6.81
CA LEU A 271 9.40 7.58 -7.38
C LEU A 271 8.74 8.72 -8.17
N PHE A 272 8.76 9.96 -7.67
CA PHE A 272 8.28 11.12 -8.42
C PHE A 272 9.08 11.33 -9.71
N SER A 273 10.38 11.10 -9.68
CA SER A 273 11.23 11.18 -10.87
C SER A 273 10.87 10.13 -11.91
N LEU A 274 10.49 8.91 -11.49
CA LEU A 274 10.02 7.85 -12.38
C LEU A 274 8.67 8.20 -13.02
N ILE A 275 7.75 8.80 -12.27
CA ILE A 275 6.47 9.30 -12.80
C ILE A 275 6.71 10.41 -13.82
N ALA A 276 7.50 11.41 -13.46
CA ALA A 276 7.81 12.55 -14.36
C ALA A 276 8.50 12.10 -15.66
N ALA A 277 9.29 11.03 -15.60
CA ALA A 277 9.94 10.42 -16.77
C ALA A 277 9.02 9.46 -17.56
N GLY A 278 7.75 9.26 -17.17
CA GLY A 278 6.83 8.32 -17.79
C GLY A 278 7.22 6.84 -17.61
N LYS A 279 8.11 6.53 -16.67
CA LYS A 279 8.58 5.16 -16.38
C LYS A 279 7.76 4.43 -15.34
N LEU A 280 6.92 5.15 -14.59
CA LEU A 280 6.01 4.59 -13.59
C LEU A 280 4.61 5.17 -13.83
N ARG A 281 3.68 4.33 -14.24
CA ARG A 281 2.26 4.68 -14.42
C ARG A 281 1.51 4.45 -13.13
N VAL A 282 0.93 5.49 -12.56
CA VAL A 282 0.09 5.37 -11.37
C VAL A 282 -1.35 5.08 -11.77
N ILE A 283 -1.94 4.06 -11.17
CA ILE A 283 -3.36 3.79 -11.29
C ILE A 283 -4.08 4.51 -10.16
N VAL A 284 -4.61 5.69 -10.44
CA VAL A 284 -5.59 6.33 -9.56
C VAL A 284 -6.93 5.69 -9.89
N GLY A 285 -7.45 4.92 -8.93
CA GLY A 285 -8.70 4.17 -9.11
C GLY A 285 -9.93 5.04 -8.87
N GLN A 286 -10.76 4.67 -7.92
CA GLN A 286 -11.97 5.41 -7.60
C GLN A 286 -11.68 6.61 -6.70
N THR A 287 -12.38 7.73 -6.97
CA THR A 287 -12.41 8.91 -6.09
C THR A 287 -13.80 9.03 -5.46
N PHE A 288 -13.84 9.21 -4.15
CA PHE A 288 -15.07 9.38 -3.39
C PHE A 288 -15.09 10.75 -2.71
N PRO A 289 -16.27 11.37 -2.51
CA PRO A 289 -16.41 12.48 -1.57
C PRO A 289 -15.95 12.06 -0.17
N LEU A 290 -15.38 12.97 0.62
CA LEU A 290 -15.02 12.69 2.02
C LEU A 290 -16.21 12.14 2.82
N SER A 291 -17.42 12.70 2.59
CA SER A 291 -18.66 12.25 3.21
C SER A 291 -19.03 10.78 2.90
N LYS A 292 -18.37 10.16 1.91
CA LYS A 292 -18.55 8.78 1.46
C LYS A 292 -17.36 7.86 1.79
N ALA A 293 -16.53 8.23 2.74
CA ALA A 293 -15.38 7.42 3.15
C ALA A 293 -15.78 5.99 3.58
N ALA A 294 -16.92 5.83 4.22
CA ALA A 294 -17.45 4.50 4.56
C ALA A 294 -17.72 3.63 3.31
N ASP A 295 -18.25 4.24 2.23
CA ASP A 295 -18.51 3.52 0.98
C ASP A 295 -17.18 3.13 0.28
N ALA A 296 -16.17 4.00 0.35
CA ALA A 296 -14.83 3.71 -0.15
C ALA A 296 -14.18 2.52 0.60
N HIS A 297 -14.31 2.47 1.92
CA HIS A 297 -13.85 1.33 2.72
C HIS A 297 -14.61 0.05 2.37
N ARG A 298 -15.95 0.09 2.21
CA ARG A 298 -16.74 -1.06 1.75
C ARG A 298 -16.29 -1.57 0.40
N ALA A 299 -16.06 -0.69 -0.57
CA ALA A 299 -15.57 -1.06 -1.90
C ALA A 299 -14.19 -1.74 -1.83
N MET A 300 -13.29 -1.24 -0.98
CA MET A 300 -11.98 -1.84 -0.78
C MET A 300 -12.06 -3.22 -0.12
N LEU A 301 -12.88 -3.37 0.94
CA LEU A 301 -13.09 -4.64 1.62
C LEU A 301 -13.77 -5.68 0.71
N ALA A 302 -14.68 -5.23 -0.16
CA ALA A 302 -15.31 -6.07 -1.18
C ALA A 302 -14.36 -6.39 -2.36
N ARG A 303 -13.12 -5.87 -2.36
CA ARG A 303 -12.12 -6.07 -3.41
C ARG A 303 -12.57 -5.63 -4.81
N THR A 304 -13.45 -4.61 -4.90
CA THR A 304 -13.95 -4.06 -6.18
C THR A 304 -13.10 -2.90 -6.69
N THR A 305 -12.04 -2.53 -5.98
CA THR A 305 -11.18 -1.40 -6.29
C THR A 305 -9.87 -1.83 -6.97
N THR A 306 -9.22 -0.86 -7.66
CA THR A 306 -7.87 -0.99 -8.25
C THR A 306 -7.04 0.25 -7.91
N GLY A 307 -5.71 0.08 -7.87
CA GLY A 307 -4.79 1.20 -7.66
C GLY A 307 -5.01 1.98 -6.37
N LYS A 308 -4.77 3.29 -6.43
CA LYS A 308 -4.95 4.24 -5.33
C LYS A 308 -6.40 4.71 -5.24
N ILE A 309 -7.01 4.62 -4.07
CA ILE A 309 -8.31 5.22 -3.77
C ILE A 309 -8.09 6.58 -3.12
N VAL A 310 -8.87 7.55 -3.53
CA VAL A 310 -8.75 8.94 -3.08
C VAL A 310 -10.07 9.44 -2.50
N LEU A 311 -10.02 10.22 -1.40
CA LEU A 311 -11.16 11.02 -0.95
C LEU A 311 -10.94 12.47 -1.36
N ASN A 312 -12.03 13.10 -1.83
CA ASN A 312 -12.09 14.54 -2.11
C ASN A 312 -12.74 15.26 -0.92
N PRO A 313 -12.01 16.08 -0.15
CA PRO A 313 -12.55 16.77 1.01
C PRO A 313 -13.46 17.96 0.65
N SER A 314 -13.49 18.40 -0.62
CA SER A 314 -14.30 19.54 -1.09
C SER A 314 -15.61 19.11 -1.75
N ALA A 315 -15.89 17.80 -1.86
CA ALA A 315 -17.08 17.26 -2.52
C ALA A 315 -18.06 16.61 -1.54
#